data_1c5ee7b6d906758e9ce5214418c2f783
#
_entry.id   1c5ee7b6d906758e9ce5214418c2f783
#
_cell.length_a   1.000
_cell.length_b   1.000
_cell.length_c   1.000
_cell.angle_alpha   90.00
_cell.angle_beta   90.00
_cell.angle_gamma   90.00
#
_symmetry.space_group_name_H-M   'P 1'
#
loop_
_entity.id
_entity.type
_entity.pdbx_description
1 polymer ?
#
loop_
_entity_poly.entity_id
_entity_poly.type
_entity_poly.pdbx_seq_one_letter_code
_entity_poly.pdbx_strand_id
1 'polypeptide(L)'
;MRLFFLALVSTLLFQGCAQKKPYSYPNYDIIKPPKVCKPNRENIQKLLDSYLGKPYVWAEEGPYAFDCSGLVYNIYGKMGVDIPRTASEQAKVGKRISFDELEYGDLIFFGSTNKRSRRINHVGIYLGDGWFAEASSKKRKVVLTNFAKEPKYMRRIKVCKRYLSKDERALYMNCDVPLKKMAATDMRYTTPWTPDKGLPRKAVP
;
A
#
# COMPACT_ATOMS: atom_id res chain seq x y z
N MET A 1 -49.19 -45.98 16.59
CA MET A 1 -47.76 -45.94 16.92
C MET A 1 -46.85 -45.81 15.69
N ARG A 2 -47.34 -45.31 14.54
CA ARG A 2 -46.53 -45.13 13.29
C ARG A 2 -46.43 -43.67 12.82
N LEU A 3 -47.10 -42.73 13.44
CA LEU A 3 -47.09 -41.30 13.07
C LEU A 3 -46.06 -40.43 13.84
N PHE A 4 -45.51 -40.95 14.94
CA PHE A 4 -44.49 -40.22 15.70
C PHE A 4 -43.05 -40.38 15.20
N PHE A 5 -42.79 -41.37 14.35
CA PHE A 5 -41.42 -41.58 13.81
C PHE A 5 -41.08 -40.72 12.58
N LEU A 6 -42.08 -40.17 11.88
CA LEU A 6 -41.88 -39.34 10.70
C LEU A 6 -41.60 -37.86 11.05
N ALA A 7 -41.94 -37.40 12.24
CA ALA A 7 -41.68 -36.03 12.69
C ALA A 7 -40.24 -35.81 13.22
N LEU A 8 -39.58 -36.90 13.62
CA LEU A 8 -38.21 -36.80 14.19
C LEU A 8 -37.09 -36.81 13.13
N VAL A 9 -37.37 -37.27 11.91
CA VAL A 9 -36.40 -37.34 10.80
C VAL A 9 -36.33 -36.01 10.03
N SER A 10 -37.36 -35.17 10.12
CA SER A 10 -37.46 -33.90 9.39
C SER A 10 -36.66 -32.76 10.03
N THR A 11 -36.23 -32.87 11.29
CA THR A 11 -35.51 -31.80 12.01
C THR A 11 -33.98 -31.89 11.93
N LEU A 12 -33.45 -32.95 11.31
CA LEU A 12 -31.99 -33.17 11.21
C LEU A 12 -31.37 -32.72 9.88
N LEU A 13 -32.13 -32.17 8.94
CA LEU A 13 -31.63 -31.77 7.63
C LEU A 13 -31.33 -30.25 7.45
N PHE A 14 -31.48 -29.46 8.50
CA PHE A 14 -31.24 -28.00 8.41
C PHE A 14 -30.04 -27.47 9.20
N GLN A 15 -29.07 -28.29 9.59
CA GLN A 15 -27.85 -27.83 10.24
C GLN A 15 -26.62 -27.93 9.35
N GLY A 16 -26.71 -27.44 8.12
CA GLY A 16 -25.63 -27.44 7.15
C GLY A 16 -25.30 -26.08 6.55
N CYS A 17 -25.60 -24.97 7.25
CA CYS A 17 -24.92 -23.72 6.92
C CYS A 17 -23.48 -23.79 7.44
N ALA A 18 -22.58 -24.29 6.58
CA ALA A 18 -21.15 -24.15 6.80
C ALA A 18 -20.87 -22.65 6.94
N GLN A 19 -20.75 -22.18 8.18
CA GLN A 19 -20.19 -20.87 8.44
C GLN A 19 -18.80 -20.86 7.81
N LYS A 20 -18.61 -20.08 6.75
CA LYS A 20 -17.28 -19.79 6.24
C LYS A 20 -16.47 -19.27 7.42
N LYS A 21 -15.52 -20.09 7.90
CA LYS A 21 -14.55 -19.61 8.90
C LYS A 21 -14.02 -18.29 8.41
N PRO A 22 -14.07 -17.21 9.21
CA PRO A 22 -13.43 -15.98 8.82
C PRO A 22 -11.99 -16.33 8.47
N TYR A 23 -11.50 -15.84 7.34
CA TYR A 23 -10.11 -16.04 6.94
C TYR A 23 -9.22 -15.58 8.09
N SER A 24 -8.54 -16.52 8.73
CA SER A 24 -7.49 -16.22 9.69
C SER A 24 -6.28 -15.78 8.89
N TYR A 25 -6.12 -14.47 8.73
CA TYR A 25 -4.89 -13.90 8.20
C TYR A 25 -3.79 -14.02 9.26
N PRO A 26 -2.53 -14.30 8.87
CA PRO A 26 -1.41 -14.41 9.80
C PRO A 26 -1.20 -13.15 10.66
N ASN A 27 -1.66 -12.00 10.20
CA ASN A 27 -1.58 -10.71 10.87
C ASN A 27 -2.98 -10.11 10.99
N TYR A 28 -3.78 -10.68 11.91
CA TYR A 28 -5.19 -10.28 12.06
C TYR A 28 -5.35 -8.94 12.77
N ASP A 29 -4.41 -8.61 13.65
CA ASP A 29 -4.40 -7.34 14.36
C ASP A 29 -3.71 -6.27 13.52
N ILE A 30 -4.51 -5.37 12.96
CA ILE A 30 -3.99 -4.20 12.23
C ILE A 30 -3.24 -3.32 13.22
N ILE A 31 -1.92 -3.29 13.10
CA ILE A 31 -1.06 -2.47 13.95
C ILE A 31 -0.96 -1.07 13.32
N LYS A 32 -1.57 -0.09 13.98
CA LYS A 32 -1.41 1.30 13.57
C LYS A 32 0.04 1.74 13.83
N PRO A 33 0.79 2.15 12.80
CA PRO A 33 2.16 2.59 13.00
C PRO A 33 2.18 3.87 13.86
N PRO A 34 3.13 3.99 14.82
CA PRO A 34 3.25 5.20 15.61
C PRO A 34 3.63 6.37 14.71
N LYS A 35 3.03 7.54 14.98
CA LYS A 35 3.42 8.78 14.31
C LYS A 35 4.85 9.14 14.75
N VAL A 36 5.76 9.25 13.79
CA VAL A 36 7.17 9.59 14.04
C VAL A 36 7.59 10.89 13.36
N CYS A 37 6.81 11.36 12.37
CA CYS A 37 7.14 12.56 11.63
C CYS A 37 5.90 13.28 11.08
N LYS A 38 6.11 14.48 10.57
CA LYS A 38 5.06 15.24 9.87
C LYS A 38 4.91 14.74 8.44
N PRO A 39 3.70 14.83 7.85
CA PRO A 39 3.51 14.49 6.45
C PRO A 39 4.23 15.51 5.55
N ASN A 40 5.19 15.04 4.78
CA ASN A 40 5.84 15.79 3.72
C ASN A 40 6.56 14.85 2.73
N ARG A 41 6.99 15.41 1.60
CA ARG A 41 7.67 14.68 0.53
C ARG A 41 8.97 14.02 0.98
N GLU A 42 9.80 14.73 1.73
CA GLU A 42 11.09 14.23 2.21
C GLU A 42 10.91 13.01 3.12
N ASN A 43 9.89 13.02 3.97
CA ASN A 43 9.61 11.91 4.87
C ASN A 43 9.04 10.69 4.15
N ILE A 44 8.23 10.88 3.12
CA ILE A 44 7.85 9.78 2.24
C ILE A 44 9.09 9.13 1.66
N GLN A 45 10.02 9.94 1.13
CA GLN A 45 11.26 9.44 0.53
C GLN A 45 12.12 8.68 1.54
N LYS A 46 12.39 9.26 2.72
CA LYS A 46 13.17 8.59 3.79
C LYS A 46 12.57 7.25 4.20
N LEU A 47 11.25 7.20 4.35
CA LEU A 47 10.57 5.96 4.71
C LEU A 47 10.64 4.94 3.58
N LEU A 48 10.43 5.35 2.33
CA LEU A 48 10.56 4.47 1.16
C LEU A 48 11.96 3.90 1.04
N ASP A 49 13.00 4.73 1.17
CA ASP A 49 14.40 4.30 1.08
C ASP A 49 14.71 3.21 2.13
N SER A 50 14.12 3.32 3.32
CA SER A 50 14.28 2.30 4.37
C SER A 50 13.52 0.99 4.10
N TYR A 51 12.54 1.02 3.17
CA TYR A 51 11.69 -0.14 2.86
C TYR A 51 11.99 -0.77 1.51
N LEU A 52 12.76 -0.11 0.63
CA LEU A 52 13.15 -0.70 -0.65
C LEU A 52 13.81 -2.06 -0.46
N GLY A 53 13.39 -3.05 -1.25
CA GLY A 53 13.88 -4.41 -1.17
C GLY A 53 13.25 -5.28 -0.08
N LYS A 54 12.50 -4.71 0.89
CA LYS A 54 11.76 -5.50 1.90
C LYS A 54 10.78 -6.46 1.23
N PRO A 55 10.60 -7.67 1.78
CA PRO A 55 9.78 -8.69 1.15
C PRO A 55 8.29 -8.28 1.06
N TYR A 56 7.64 -8.75 -0.03
CA TYR A 56 6.18 -8.74 -0.11
C TYR A 56 5.63 -9.93 0.67
N VAL A 57 4.79 -9.66 1.65
CA VAL A 57 4.01 -10.69 2.35
C VAL A 57 2.56 -10.21 2.44
N TRP A 58 1.64 -11.09 2.08
CA TRP A 58 0.20 -10.79 2.14
C TRP A 58 -0.24 -10.43 3.54
N ALA A 59 -1.07 -9.40 3.68
CA ALA A 59 -1.62 -8.86 4.93
C ALA A 59 -0.59 -8.24 5.89
N GLU A 60 0.67 -8.05 5.48
CA GLU A 60 1.69 -7.39 6.29
C GLU A 60 1.71 -5.86 6.05
N GLU A 61 1.81 -5.09 7.13
CA GLU A 61 1.93 -3.64 7.13
C GLU A 61 3.27 -3.09 7.61
N GLY A 62 4.27 -3.94 7.71
CA GLY A 62 5.64 -3.55 8.06
C GLY A 62 5.98 -3.65 9.55
N PRO A 63 7.20 -3.26 9.94
CA PRO A 63 8.25 -2.65 9.11
C PRO A 63 9.15 -3.64 8.35
N TYR A 64 8.98 -4.94 8.52
CA TYR A 64 9.88 -5.98 7.98
C TYR A 64 9.41 -6.54 6.64
N ALA A 65 8.11 -6.57 6.42
CA ALA A 65 7.47 -7.04 5.20
C ALA A 65 6.20 -6.22 4.94
N PHE A 66 5.72 -6.19 3.69
CA PHE A 66 4.58 -5.39 3.31
C PHE A 66 3.73 -6.08 2.24
N ASP A 67 2.40 -5.92 2.33
CA ASP A 67 1.57 -5.96 1.14
C ASP A 67 1.47 -4.57 0.50
N CYS A 68 0.78 -4.44 -0.64
CA CYS A 68 0.71 -3.17 -1.38
C CYS A 68 0.07 -2.04 -0.56
N SER A 69 -1.05 -2.30 0.07
CA SER A 69 -1.76 -1.33 0.91
C SER A 69 -1.11 -1.15 2.28
N GLY A 70 -0.44 -2.17 2.80
CA GLY A 70 0.33 -2.12 4.04
C GLY A 70 1.54 -1.19 3.95
N LEU A 71 2.24 -1.16 2.81
CA LEU A 71 3.30 -0.19 2.57
C LEU A 71 2.78 1.26 2.67
N VAL A 72 1.67 1.54 1.99
CA VAL A 72 1.03 2.86 2.02
C VAL A 72 0.55 3.18 3.43
N TYR A 73 -0.15 2.24 4.07
CA TYR A 73 -0.66 2.37 5.44
C TYR A 73 0.46 2.71 6.45
N ASN A 74 1.60 2.03 6.33
CA ASN A 74 2.74 2.26 7.21
C ASN A 74 3.37 3.65 7.00
N ILE A 75 3.65 4.03 5.75
CA ILE A 75 4.30 5.31 5.43
C ILE A 75 3.41 6.47 5.87
N TYR A 76 2.13 6.47 5.49
CA TYR A 76 1.20 7.53 5.85
C TYR A 76 0.91 7.56 7.35
N GLY A 77 0.72 6.40 7.97
CA GLY A 77 0.50 6.31 9.41
C GLY A 77 1.66 6.84 10.25
N LYS A 78 2.92 6.58 9.83
CA LYS A 78 4.11 7.16 10.48
C LYS A 78 4.17 8.68 10.35
N MET A 79 3.58 9.25 9.31
CA MET A 79 3.42 10.68 9.17
C MET A 79 2.16 11.23 9.90
N GLY A 80 1.38 10.36 10.55
CA GLY A 80 0.16 10.72 11.27
C GLY A 80 -1.05 10.97 10.38
N VAL A 81 -0.99 10.49 9.13
CA VAL A 81 -2.13 10.53 8.20
C VAL A 81 -2.90 9.23 8.31
N ASP A 82 -4.12 9.31 8.81
CA ASP A 82 -5.00 8.15 8.92
C ASP A 82 -5.55 7.75 7.55
N ILE A 83 -5.25 6.53 7.14
CA ILE A 83 -5.80 5.92 5.94
C ILE A 83 -6.28 4.49 6.24
N PRO A 84 -7.27 3.98 5.50
CA PRO A 84 -7.73 2.61 5.68
C PRO A 84 -6.65 1.57 5.38
N ARG A 85 -6.79 0.35 5.95
CA ARG A 85 -5.80 -0.73 5.77
C ARG A 85 -5.76 -1.31 4.36
N THR A 86 -6.89 -1.43 3.70
CA THR A 86 -6.96 -2.12 2.41
C THR A 86 -6.96 -1.17 1.22
N ALA A 87 -6.37 -1.57 0.09
CA ALA A 87 -6.31 -0.74 -1.12
C ALA A 87 -7.71 -0.33 -1.63
N SER A 88 -8.71 -1.20 -1.49
CA SER A 88 -10.08 -0.89 -1.91
C SER A 88 -10.74 0.18 -1.06
N GLU A 89 -10.45 0.23 0.23
CA GLU A 89 -10.93 1.27 1.15
C GLU A 89 -10.13 2.56 1.00
N GLN A 90 -8.81 2.46 0.88
CA GLN A 90 -7.95 3.60 0.56
C GLN A 90 -8.44 4.33 -0.70
N ALA A 91 -8.87 3.63 -1.74
CA ALA A 91 -9.40 4.25 -2.95
C ALA A 91 -10.72 5.02 -2.75
N LYS A 92 -11.44 4.82 -1.65
CA LYS A 92 -12.71 5.50 -1.35
C LYS A 92 -12.51 6.86 -0.68
N VAL A 93 -11.40 7.06 0.02
CA VAL A 93 -11.08 8.28 0.77
C VAL A 93 -10.07 9.16 0.02
N GLY A 94 -9.78 10.35 0.55
CA GLY A 94 -8.89 11.32 -0.09
C GLY A 94 -9.52 12.03 -1.31
N LYS A 95 -8.90 13.12 -1.74
CA LYS A 95 -9.35 13.90 -2.90
C LYS A 95 -9.08 13.13 -4.19
N ARG A 96 -10.09 12.92 -5.03
CA ARG A 96 -9.90 12.36 -6.37
C ARG A 96 -9.20 13.38 -7.26
N ILE A 97 -8.20 12.92 -8.00
CA ILE A 97 -7.47 13.69 -8.99
C ILE A 97 -7.38 12.91 -10.31
N SER A 98 -7.11 13.60 -11.40
CA SER A 98 -6.79 12.97 -12.70
C SER A 98 -5.34 12.46 -12.70
N PHE A 99 -5.00 11.65 -13.71
CA PHE A 99 -3.63 11.14 -13.85
C PHE A 99 -2.63 12.28 -14.12
N ASP A 100 -3.06 13.28 -14.88
CA ASP A 100 -2.21 14.42 -15.27
C ASP A 100 -1.95 15.40 -14.11
N GLU A 101 -2.78 15.33 -13.05
CA GLU A 101 -2.62 16.12 -11.83
C GLU A 101 -1.75 15.42 -10.75
N LEU A 102 -1.17 14.25 -11.08
CA LEU A 102 -0.37 13.50 -10.10
C LEU A 102 0.85 14.31 -9.66
N GLU A 103 0.99 14.42 -8.36
CA GLU A 103 2.16 14.98 -7.68
C GLU A 103 2.80 13.94 -6.76
N TYR A 104 4.03 14.19 -6.35
CA TYR A 104 4.77 13.31 -5.45
C TYR A 104 3.97 13.02 -4.16
N GLY A 105 3.85 11.75 -3.81
CA GLY A 105 3.07 11.29 -2.66
C GLY A 105 1.61 11.01 -2.96
N ASP A 106 1.09 11.27 -4.17
CA ASP A 106 -0.26 10.84 -4.52
C ASP A 106 -0.35 9.32 -4.67
N LEU A 107 -1.52 8.77 -4.44
CA LEU A 107 -1.76 7.35 -4.54
C LEU A 107 -2.42 6.97 -5.85
N ILE A 108 -1.89 5.94 -6.50
CA ILE A 108 -2.44 5.37 -7.73
C ILE A 108 -3.01 4.00 -7.42
N PHE A 109 -4.28 3.82 -7.70
CA PHE A 109 -5.00 2.57 -7.47
C PHE A 109 -5.22 1.81 -8.77
N PHE A 110 -4.87 0.54 -8.73
CA PHE A 110 -4.92 -0.34 -9.88
C PHE A 110 -5.94 -1.46 -9.69
N GLY A 111 -6.44 -1.96 -10.81
CA GLY A 111 -7.33 -3.10 -10.89
C GLY A 111 -7.02 -4.00 -12.08
N SER A 112 -8.03 -4.72 -12.57
CA SER A 112 -7.91 -5.46 -13.82
C SER A 112 -7.86 -4.53 -15.03
N THR A 113 -7.41 -5.01 -16.18
CA THR A 113 -7.45 -4.28 -17.46
C THR A 113 -8.87 -4.12 -18.01
N ASN A 114 -9.83 -4.88 -17.49
CA ASN A 114 -11.25 -4.72 -17.85
C ASN A 114 -11.76 -3.36 -17.36
N LYS A 115 -12.03 -2.44 -18.28
CA LYS A 115 -12.50 -1.08 -17.99
C LYS A 115 -13.85 -1.03 -17.24
N ARG A 116 -14.71 -2.04 -17.41
CA ARG A 116 -16.00 -2.13 -16.70
C ARG A 116 -15.83 -2.54 -15.23
N SER A 117 -14.75 -3.22 -14.88
CA SER A 117 -14.47 -3.61 -13.50
C SER A 117 -13.97 -2.42 -12.69
N ARG A 118 -14.64 -2.11 -11.60
CA ARG A 118 -14.24 -1.09 -10.61
C ARG A 118 -13.40 -1.67 -9.48
N ARG A 119 -13.13 -2.97 -9.50
CA ARG A 119 -12.39 -3.65 -8.41
C ARG A 119 -10.96 -3.13 -8.34
N ILE A 120 -10.60 -2.64 -7.16
CA ILE A 120 -9.24 -2.27 -6.79
C ILE A 120 -8.56 -3.49 -6.15
N ASN A 121 -7.34 -3.79 -6.56
CA ASN A 121 -6.56 -4.90 -6.02
C ASN A 121 -5.08 -4.55 -5.79
N HIS A 122 -4.69 -3.30 -6.05
CA HIS A 122 -3.32 -2.86 -5.87
C HIS A 122 -3.24 -1.34 -5.72
N VAL A 123 -2.17 -0.86 -5.08
CA VAL A 123 -1.89 0.56 -4.88
C VAL A 123 -0.38 0.82 -4.93
N GLY A 124 0.00 2.00 -5.41
CA GLY A 124 1.36 2.52 -5.39
C GLY A 124 1.38 4.00 -5.03
N ILE A 125 2.53 4.48 -4.58
CA ILE A 125 2.80 5.89 -4.23
C ILE A 125 3.54 6.54 -5.40
N TYR A 126 2.96 7.57 -6.01
CA TYR A 126 3.58 8.30 -7.12
C TYR A 126 4.77 9.14 -6.66
N LEU A 127 5.84 9.13 -7.44
CA LEU A 127 7.11 9.78 -7.11
C LEU A 127 7.56 10.82 -8.13
N GLY A 128 6.75 11.10 -9.14
CA GLY A 128 7.12 11.97 -10.26
C GLY A 128 7.68 11.20 -11.47
N ASP A 129 7.69 11.83 -12.62
CA ASP A 129 8.31 11.35 -13.87
C ASP A 129 7.90 9.93 -14.29
N GLY A 130 6.65 9.58 -14.00
CA GLY A 130 6.11 8.25 -14.27
C GLY A 130 6.60 7.15 -13.33
N TRP A 131 7.34 7.48 -12.27
CA TRP A 131 7.75 6.53 -11.24
C TRP A 131 6.73 6.41 -10.12
N PHE A 132 6.61 5.22 -9.57
CA PHE A 132 5.86 4.96 -8.35
C PHE A 132 6.50 3.83 -7.54
N ALA A 133 6.34 3.90 -6.23
CA ALA A 133 6.75 2.85 -5.31
C ALA A 133 5.59 1.89 -5.06
N GLU A 134 5.89 0.60 -4.99
CA GLU A 134 4.92 -0.45 -4.70
C GLU A 134 5.53 -1.59 -3.89
N ALA A 135 4.77 -2.24 -3.02
CA ALA A 135 5.09 -3.59 -2.59
C ALA A 135 4.50 -4.55 -3.64
N SER A 136 5.37 -5.08 -4.48
CA SER A 136 4.99 -5.85 -5.66
C SER A 136 4.87 -7.34 -5.34
N SER A 137 3.66 -7.90 -5.43
CA SER A 137 3.46 -9.34 -5.29
C SER A 137 4.18 -10.14 -6.40
N LYS A 138 4.32 -9.55 -7.60
CA LYS A 138 5.03 -10.17 -8.73
C LYS A 138 6.54 -10.20 -8.51
N LYS A 139 7.12 -9.06 -8.06
CA LYS A 139 8.56 -8.93 -7.79
C LYS A 139 8.93 -9.41 -6.38
N ARG A 140 7.93 -9.76 -5.57
CA ARG A 140 8.01 -10.27 -4.20
C ARG A 140 8.74 -9.34 -3.21
N LYS A 141 8.78 -8.04 -3.50
CA LYS A 141 9.44 -7.04 -2.67
C LYS A 141 8.93 -5.63 -2.93
N VAL A 142 9.28 -4.70 -2.05
CA VAL A 142 9.10 -3.27 -2.28
C VAL A 142 10.06 -2.80 -3.36
N VAL A 143 9.52 -2.14 -4.38
CA VAL A 143 10.28 -1.72 -5.57
C VAL A 143 9.79 -0.38 -6.10
N LEU A 144 10.63 0.23 -6.93
CA LEU A 144 10.25 1.33 -7.78
C LEU A 144 9.90 0.80 -9.17
N THR A 145 8.80 1.27 -9.71
CA THR A 145 8.29 0.88 -11.03
C THR A 145 8.03 2.13 -11.86
N ASN A 146 8.35 2.09 -13.15
CA ASN A 146 8.11 3.20 -14.07
C ASN A 146 7.11 2.78 -15.15
N PHE A 147 6.15 3.64 -15.44
CA PHE A 147 5.11 3.38 -16.44
C PHE A 147 5.65 3.16 -17.85
N ALA A 148 6.72 3.85 -18.23
CA ALA A 148 7.34 3.67 -19.54
C ALA A 148 7.97 2.28 -19.69
N LYS A 149 8.53 1.73 -18.59
CA LYS A 149 9.13 0.39 -18.57
C LYS A 149 8.11 -0.73 -18.40
N GLU A 150 7.01 -0.44 -17.74
CA GLU A 150 5.92 -1.42 -17.49
C GLU A 150 4.55 -0.84 -17.89
N PRO A 151 4.29 -0.62 -19.20
CA PRO A 151 3.10 0.10 -19.69
C PRO A 151 1.77 -0.61 -19.39
N LYS A 152 1.79 -1.88 -19.00
CA LYS A 152 0.60 -2.59 -18.52
C LYS A 152 -0.03 -1.94 -17.29
N TYR A 153 0.76 -1.25 -16.43
CA TYR A 153 0.20 -0.54 -15.28
C TYR A 153 -0.72 0.60 -15.69
N MET A 154 -0.40 1.35 -16.76
CA MET A 154 -1.27 2.41 -17.29
C MET A 154 -2.69 1.89 -17.57
N ARG A 155 -2.82 0.71 -18.20
CA ARG A 155 -4.12 0.11 -18.53
C ARG A 155 -4.89 -0.37 -17.30
N ARG A 156 -4.23 -0.50 -16.16
CA ARG A 156 -4.80 -0.98 -14.89
C ARG A 156 -5.22 0.14 -13.96
N ILE A 157 -4.86 1.39 -14.23
CA ILE A 157 -5.24 2.53 -13.38
C ILE A 157 -6.77 2.64 -13.31
N LYS A 158 -7.30 2.76 -12.10
CA LYS A 158 -8.73 2.90 -11.81
C LYS A 158 -9.06 4.27 -11.25
N VAL A 159 -8.24 4.76 -10.34
CA VAL A 159 -8.40 6.07 -9.69
C VAL A 159 -7.08 6.53 -9.10
N CYS A 160 -6.87 7.85 -9.09
CA CYS A 160 -5.79 8.49 -8.37
C CYS A 160 -6.36 9.31 -7.22
N LYS A 161 -5.65 9.35 -6.10
CA LYS A 161 -6.08 10.01 -4.87
C LYS A 161 -4.96 10.81 -4.24
N ARG A 162 -5.32 12.00 -3.73
CA ARG A 162 -4.45 12.87 -2.96
C ARG A 162 -4.91 12.93 -1.52
N TYR A 163 -3.99 12.66 -0.61
CA TYR A 163 -4.23 12.67 0.83
C TYR A 163 -3.53 13.84 1.52
N LEU A 164 -2.43 14.32 0.95
CA LEU A 164 -1.65 15.40 1.50
C LEU A 164 -2.15 16.75 1.00
N SER A 165 -2.20 17.74 1.88
CA SER A 165 -2.46 19.14 1.53
C SER A 165 -1.32 19.72 0.69
N LYS A 166 -1.51 20.94 0.15
CA LYS A 166 -0.48 21.62 -0.62
C LYS A 166 0.80 21.86 0.20
N ASP A 167 0.64 22.26 1.47
CA ASP A 167 1.76 22.53 2.36
C ASP A 167 2.52 21.26 2.75
N GLU A 168 1.81 20.16 2.94
CA GLU A 168 2.40 18.85 3.23
C GLU A 168 3.17 18.25 2.05
N ARG A 169 2.88 18.69 0.81
CA ARG A 169 3.63 18.31 -0.38
C ARG A 169 4.84 19.21 -0.65
N ALA A 170 4.93 20.34 0.04
CA ALA A 170 6.08 21.22 -0.07
C ALA A 170 7.35 20.57 0.50
N LEU A 171 8.50 20.94 -0.07
CA LEU A 171 9.78 20.24 0.10
C LEU A 171 10.39 20.28 1.52
N TYR A 172 9.93 21.15 2.40
CA TYR A 172 10.66 21.44 3.63
C TYR A 172 9.78 21.41 4.87
N MET A 173 9.93 20.38 5.66
CA MET A 173 9.67 20.43 7.10
C MET A 173 10.45 19.32 7.81
N ASN A 174 11.35 19.70 8.68
CA ASN A 174 12.19 18.80 9.47
C ASN A 174 11.38 17.74 10.19
N CYS A 175 11.68 16.50 9.89
CA CYS A 175 11.37 15.39 10.75
C CYS A 175 12.61 15.05 11.56
N ASP A 176 12.55 15.27 12.85
CA ASP A 176 13.46 14.66 13.78
C ASP A 176 13.11 13.18 13.94
N VAL A 177 13.25 12.42 12.87
CA VAL A 177 13.32 10.96 13.00
C VAL A 177 14.75 10.68 13.43
N PRO A 178 14.99 10.22 14.65
CA PRO A 178 16.33 9.81 15.03
C PRO A 178 16.68 8.58 14.17
N LEU A 179 17.44 8.80 13.09
CA LEU A 179 17.99 7.78 12.19
C LEU A 179 18.79 6.68 12.94
N LYS A 180 19.12 6.91 14.21
CA LYS A 180 19.87 5.97 15.08
C LYS A 180 19.16 4.68 15.44
N LYS A 181 17.85 4.54 15.17
CA LYS A 181 17.11 3.29 15.45
C LYS A 181 16.67 2.51 14.22
N MET A 182 16.90 3.01 13.02
CA MET A 182 16.77 2.22 11.82
C MET A 182 18.10 1.50 11.64
N ALA A 183 18.07 0.17 11.79
CA ALA A 183 19.23 -0.70 11.86
C ALA A 183 20.33 -0.30 10.85
N ALA A 184 21.56 -0.20 11.34
CA ALA A 184 22.76 0.15 10.59
C ALA A 184 23.14 -0.82 9.44
N THR A 185 22.29 -1.77 9.11
CA THR A 185 22.51 -2.82 8.12
C THR A 185 22.07 -2.44 6.69
N ASP A 186 21.45 -1.29 6.48
CA ASP A 186 20.92 -0.94 5.15
C ASP A 186 21.50 0.37 4.58
N MET A 187 22.73 0.74 4.99
CA MET A 187 23.43 1.93 4.48
C MET A 187 23.95 1.80 3.03
N ARG A 188 23.38 0.95 2.20
CA ARG A 188 23.82 0.84 0.80
C ARG A 188 23.23 1.87 -0.16
N TYR A 189 22.38 2.79 0.33
CA TYR A 189 21.76 3.83 -0.47
C TYR A 189 21.91 5.21 0.21
N THR A 190 23.11 5.74 0.20
CA THR A 190 23.45 7.02 0.86
C THR A 190 23.34 8.26 -0.03
N THR A 191 22.85 8.14 -1.26
CA THR A 191 22.60 9.32 -2.10
C THR A 191 21.13 9.68 -2.06
N PRO A 192 20.77 10.90 -1.61
CA PRO A 192 19.39 11.39 -1.70
C PRO A 192 18.94 11.37 -3.16
N TRP A 193 17.77 10.77 -3.41
CA TRP A 193 17.14 10.90 -4.72
C TRP A 193 16.76 12.34 -4.97
N THR A 194 17.23 12.92 -6.07
CA THR A 194 16.82 14.23 -6.55
C THR A 194 15.96 14.05 -7.79
N PRO A 195 14.79 14.71 -7.93
CA PRO A 195 13.89 14.58 -9.08
C PRO A 195 14.58 14.85 -10.40
N ASP A 196 15.51 15.77 -10.40
CA ASP A 196 16.23 16.31 -11.56
C ASP A 196 17.33 15.39 -12.08
N LYS A 197 17.77 14.41 -11.28
CA LYS A 197 18.85 13.47 -11.64
C LYS A 197 18.39 12.05 -11.91
N GLY A 198 17.07 11.78 -11.82
CA GLY A 198 16.51 10.43 -11.92
C GLY A 198 16.92 9.55 -10.74
N LEU A 199 16.34 8.35 -10.67
CA LEU A 199 16.74 7.36 -9.67
C LEU A 199 18.17 6.89 -9.97
N PRO A 200 19.04 6.76 -8.94
CA PRO A 200 20.36 6.21 -9.13
C PRO A 200 20.25 4.82 -9.77
N ARG A 201 21.00 4.59 -10.86
CA ARG A 201 20.94 3.36 -11.64
C ARG A 201 21.28 2.08 -10.86
N LYS A 202 21.76 2.21 -9.62
CA LYS A 202 22.17 1.10 -8.75
C LYS A 202 21.10 0.64 -7.75
N ALA A 203 19.88 1.16 -7.82
CA ALA A 203 18.79 0.78 -6.90
C ALA A 203 18.01 -0.47 -7.34
N VAL A 204 18.49 -1.21 -8.35
CA VAL A 204 17.87 -2.46 -8.77
C VAL A 204 19.00 -3.47 -9.04
N PRO A 205 19.18 -4.50 -8.19
CA PRO A 205 19.87 -5.70 -8.62
C PRO A 205 19.05 -6.48 -9.64
#